data_7eec71ddf1a8cd773e1c1a12d757874d
#
_entry.id   7eec71ddf1a8cd773e1c1a12d757874d
#
_cell.length_a   1.000
_cell.length_b   1.000
_cell.length_c   1.000
_cell.angle_alpha   90.00
_cell.angle_beta   90.00
_cell.angle_gamma   90.00
#
_symmetry.space_group_name_H-M   'P 1'
#
loop_
_entity.id
_entity.type
_entity.pdbx_description
1 polymer ?
#
loop_
_entity_poly.entity_id
_entity_poly.type
_entity_poly.pdbx_seq_one_letter_code
_entity_poly.pdbx_strand_id
1 'polypeptide(L)'
;MRVLPILTIWPATRFDVASGKIANIGTVVVAKGVRPDQFTLATVDADGLSFGALRSAINDLADAGRPTKALEGSMWHKLSGPLSALLMPLLGAIAAFGLARSGKLFVRAVIGMALGFAYFVADNFALAMGNLGAYPPFLAAWAPFLLFFLIGEAVLIRTEE
;
A
#
# COMPACT_ATOMS: atom_id res chain seq x y z
N MET A 1 20.79 25.35 4.40
CA MET A 1 19.72 25.24 5.39
C MET A 1 18.89 26.52 5.33
N ARG A 2 17.86 26.58 4.45
CA ARG A 2 16.97 27.74 4.36
C ARG A 2 15.73 27.41 5.17
N VAL A 3 15.62 27.99 6.33
CA VAL A 3 14.36 28.06 7.08
C VAL A 3 13.41 28.90 6.25
N LEU A 4 12.46 28.25 5.57
CA LEU A 4 11.44 28.96 4.82
C LEU A 4 10.42 29.61 5.77
N PRO A 5 9.84 30.75 5.37
CA PRO A 5 9.12 31.63 6.25
C PRO A 5 7.80 31.00 6.72
N ILE A 6 7.48 31.31 7.94
CA ILE A 6 6.20 31.30 8.59
C ILE A 6 5.06 31.40 7.56
N LEU A 7 4.22 30.38 7.48
CA LEU A 7 3.03 30.42 6.63
C LEU A 7 2.07 31.46 7.22
N THR A 8 2.04 32.62 6.59
CA THR A 8 1.28 33.78 7.03
C THR A 8 0.05 33.88 6.16
N ILE A 9 -1.14 33.75 6.74
CA ILE A 9 -2.40 33.96 6.02
C ILE A 9 -2.81 35.44 6.27
N TRP A 10 -3.02 36.16 5.19
CA TRP A 10 -3.44 37.57 5.23
C TRP A 10 -4.49 37.82 4.13
N PRO A 11 -5.62 38.45 4.42
CA PRO A 11 -6.18 38.84 5.72
C PRO A 11 -6.85 37.63 6.43
N ALA A 12 -6.66 37.50 7.74
CA ALA A 12 -7.29 36.47 8.54
C ALA A 12 -8.49 37.04 9.32
N THR A 13 -9.63 36.38 9.25
CA THR A 13 -10.83 36.70 10.00
C THR A 13 -11.09 35.62 11.05
N ARG A 14 -11.31 36.00 12.28
CA ARG A 14 -11.72 35.13 13.37
C ARG A 14 -13.22 35.23 13.58
N PHE A 15 -13.91 34.10 13.50
CA PHE A 15 -15.30 34.00 13.89
C PHE A 15 -15.39 33.54 15.35
N ASP A 16 -16.00 34.34 16.19
CA ASP A 16 -16.26 33.98 17.57
C ASP A 16 -17.65 33.34 17.65
N VAL A 17 -17.67 32.05 17.94
CA VAL A 17 -18.89 31.25 18.00
C VAL A 17 -19.82 31.68 19.13
N ALA A 18 -19.27 32.22 20.24
CA ALA A 18 -20.06 32.60 21.39
C ALA A 18 -20.79 33.95 21.19
N SER A 19 -20.18 34.87 20.47
CA SER A 19 -20.73 36.21 20.23
C SER A 19 -21.29 36.45 18.84
N GLY A 20 -21.08 35.47 17.89
CA GLY A 20 -21.48 35.59 16.49
C GLY A 20 -20.76 36.69 15.71
N LYS A 21 -19.69 37.26 16.26
CA LYS A 21 -18.98 38.40 15.66
C LYS A 21 -17.79 37.94 14.82
N ILE A 22 -17.61 38.59 13.69
CA ILE A 22 -16.44 38.43 12.83
C ILE A 22 -15.47 39.57 13.16
N ALA A 23 -14.27 39.22 13.63
CA ALA A 23 -13.19 40.16 13.87
C ALA A 23 -12.07 39.94 12.84
N ASN A 24 -11.61 40.99 12.20
CA ASN A 24 -10.44 40.95 11.36
C ASN A 24 -9.20 41.05 12.25
N ILE A 25 -8.41 39.99 12.32
CA ILE A 25 -7.23 39.92 13.21
C ILE A 25 -5.91 40.15 12.46
N GLY A 26 -6.00 40.60 11.20
CA GLY A 26 -4.81 40.91 10.40
C GLY A 26 -4.02 39.67 10.03
N THR A 27 -2.79 39.57 10.45
CA THR A 27 -1.87 38.49 10.10
C THR A 27 -1.86 37.40 11.19
N VAL A 28 -2.21 36.19 10.85
CA VAL A 28 -2.14 35.05 11.77
C VAL A 28 -1.03 34.10 11.34
N VAL A 29 -0.15 33.79 12.27
CA VAL A 29 0.84 32.73 12.08
C VAL A 29 0.17 31.42 12.36
N VAL A 30 -0.20 30.68 11.28
CA VAL A 30 -0.95 29.44 11.39
C VAL A 30 -0.04 28.24 11.68
N ALA A 31 1.23 28.33 11.29
CA ALA A 31 2.15 27.23 11.47
C ALA A 31 3.58 27.73 11.71
N LYS A 32 4.05 27.63 12.94
CA LYS A 32 5.43 27.92 13.30
C LYS A 32 6.25 26.63 13.21
N GLY A 33 7.19 26.56 12.25
CA GLY A 33 8.06 25.40 12.12
C GLY A 33 7.54 24.25 11.24
N VAL A 34 6.41 24.44 10.55
CA VAL A 34 5.90 23.44 9.60
C VAL A 34 6.65 23.57 8.28
N ARG A 35 7.19 22.47 7.79
CA ARG A 35 7.85 22.40 6.49
C ARG A 35 6.80 22.26 5.38
N PRO A 36 7.03 22.87 4.19
CA PRO A 36 6.13 22.72 3.04
C PRO A 36 5.93 21.25 2.62
N ASP A 37 6.93 20.42 2.79
CA ASP A 37 6.92 18.97 2.54
C ASP A 37 5.91 18.25 3.45
N GLN A 38 5.63 18.76 4.65
CA GLN A 38 4.60 18.17 5.54
C GLN A 38 3.18 18.34 5.01
N PHE A 39 2.93 19.32 4.16
CA PHE A 39 1.63 19.47 3.48
C PHE A 39 1.50 18.53 2.27
N THR A 40 2.60 18.28 1.57
CA THR A 40 2.64 17.31 0.47
C THR A 40 2.58 15.85 0.97
N LEU A 41 2.99 15.59 2.21
CA LEU A 41 2.83 14.27 2.85
C LEU A 41 1.34 13.90 3.12
N ALA A 42 0.41 14.85 2.97
CA ALA A 42 -1.03 14.54 3.02
C ALA A 42 -1.49 13.65 1.86
N THR A 43 -0.74 13.64 0.76
CA THR A 43 -0.99 12.86 -0.45
C THR A 43 0.30 12.17 -0.89
N VAL A 44 0.95 11.44 0.03
CA VAL A 44 2.14 10.65 -0.33
C VAL A 44 1.71 9.54 -1.26
N ASP A 45 2.11 9.65 -2.52
CA ASP A 45 2.02 8.56 -3.47
C ASP A 45 3.10 7.52 -3.13
N ALA A 46 2.67 6.45 -2.47
CA ALA A 46 3.56 5.38 -2.05
C ALA A 46 4.26 4.73 -3.26
N ASP A 47 3.62 4.69 -4.43
CA ASP A 47 4.15 4.01 -5.61
C ASP A 47 5.33 4.75 -6.22
N GLY A 48 5.31 6.08 -6.21
CA GLY A 48 6.37 6.93 -6.73
C GLY A 48 7.63 7.02 -5.86
N LEU A 49 7.58 6.62 -4.59
CA LEU A 49 8.70 6.72 -3.67
C LEU A 49 9.56 5.44 -3.66
N SER A 50 10.88 5.60 -3.49
CA SER A 50 11.76 4.46 -3.19
C SER A 50 11.46 3.90 -1.80
N PHE A 51 11.85 2.65 -1.53
CA PHE A 51 11.65 2.01 -0.22
C PHE A 51 12.20 2.85 0.95
N GLY A 52 13.41 3.41 0.79
CA GLY A 52 14.03 4.26 1.82
C GLY A 52 13.29 5.57 2.04
N ALA A 53 12.88 6.25 0.96
CA ALA A 53 12.12 7.50 1.04
C ALA A 53 10.74 7.28 1.66
N LEU A 54 10.09 6.16 1.32
CA LEU A 54 8.79 5.79 1.91
C LEU A 54 8.92 5.50 3.41
N ARG A 55 10.00 4.81 3.83
CA ARG A 55 10.27 4.56 5.24
C ARG A 55 10.49 5.85 6.03
N SER A 56 11.23 6.83 5.46
CA SER A 56 11.40 8.15 6.09
C SER A 56 10.06 8.88 6.21
N ALA A 57 9.25 8.88 5.16
CA ALA A 57 7.93 9.50 5.18
C ALA A 57 6.99 8.86 6.22
N ILE A 58 7.05 7.55 6.40
CA ILE A 58 6.28 6.83 7.43
C ILE A 58 6.71 7.29 8.83
N ASN A 59 8.01 7.41 9.10
CA ASN A 59 8.52 7.88 10.38
C ASN A 59 8.08 9.32 10.67
N ASP A 60 8.23 10.22 9.69
CA ASP A 60 7.82 11.63 9.81
C ASP A 60 6.31 11.76 10.08
N LEU A 61 5.49 10.92 9.47
CA LEU A 61 4.04 10.88 9.70
C LEU A 61 3.68 10.30 11.06
N ALA A 62 4.39 9.25 11.50
CA ALA A 62 4.20 8.65 12.81
C ALA A 62 4.56 9.64 13.93
N ASP A 63 5.66 10.37 13.79
CA ASP A 63 6.08 11.42 14.73
C ASP A 63 5.07 12.59 14.77
N ALA A 64 4.36 12.83 13.67
CA ALA A 64 3.26 13.79 13.60
C ALA A 64 1.91 13.23 14.12
N GLY A 65 1.88 11.99 14.62
CA GLY A 65 0.65 11.34 15.13
C GLY A 65 -0.36 10.98 14.05
N ARG A 66 0.06 10.84 12.78
CA ARG A 66 -0.82 10.52 11.64
C ARG A 66 -0.86 9.01 11.38
N PRO A 67 -1.96 8.51 10.80
CA PRO A 67 -2.09 7.09 10.47
C PRO A 67 -1.10 6.69 9.36
N THR A 68 -0.31 5.63 9.59
CA THR A 68 0.76 5.17 8.68
C THR A 68 0.47 3.80 8.06
N LYS A 69 -0.57 3.09 8.52
CA LYS A 69 -0.85 1.70 8.15
C LYS A 69 -0.92 1.45 6.64
N ALA A 70 -1.55 2.35 5.89
CA ALA A 70 -1.65 2.23 4.44
C ALA A 70 -0.28 2.33 3.75
N LEU A 71 0.58 3.27 4.21
CA LEU A 71 1.93 3.45 3.68
C LEU A 71 2.86 2.29 4.07
N GLU A 72 2.70 1.76 5.27
CA GLU A 72 3.43 0.57 5.73
C GLU A 72 3.06 -0.66 4.89
N GLY A 73 1.75 -0.85 4.59
CA GLY A 73 1.27 -1.89 3.69
C GLY A 73 1.90 -1.79 2.31
N SER A 74 1.88 -0.60 1.72
CA SER A 74 2.52 -0.31 0.43
C SER A 74 4.03 -0.51 0.46
N MET A 75 4.70 -0.16 1.55
CA MET A 75 6.14 -0.37 1.74
C MET A 75 6.49 -1.87 1.69
N TRP A 76 5.77 -2.71 2.42
CA TRP A 76 5.98 -4.14 2.41
C TRP A 76 5.59 -4.77 1.08
N HIS A 77 4.54 -4.25 0.43
CA HIS A 77 4.13 -4.70 -0.90
C HIS A 77 5.17 -4.42 -1.99
N LYS A 78 6.00 -3.38 -1.85
CA LYS A 78 7.17 -3.16 -2.74
C LYS A 78 8.17 -4.31 -2.73
N LEU A 79 8.22 -5.10 -1.67
CA LEU A 79 9.08 -6.29 -1.59
C LEU A 79 8.33 -7.54 -2.08
N SER A 80 7.09 -7.73 -1.66
CA SER A 80 6.28 -8.89 -2.07
C SER A 80 5.85 -8.83 -3.54
N GLY A 81 5.62 -7.63 -4.09
CA GLY A 81 5.21 -7.43 -5.48
C GLY A 81 6.14 -8.05 -6.52
N PRO A 82 7.45 -7.77 -6.53
CA PRO A 82 8.39 -8.41 -7.43
C PRO A 82 8.46 -9.93 -7.27
N LEU A 83 8.34 -10.44 -6.03
CA LEU A 83 8.29 -11.88 -5.76
C LEU A 83 7.01 -12.51 -6.30
N SER A 84 5.90 -11.80 -6.20
CA SER A 84 4.62 -12.21 -6.79
C SER A 84 4.67 -12.28 -8.31
N ALA A 85 5.40 -11.36 -8.93
CA ALA A 85 5.63 -11.37 -10.37
C ALA A 85 6.41 -12.62 -10.84
N LEU A 86 7.28 -13.17 -9.99
CA LEU A 86 7.96 -14.46 -10.24
C LEU A 86 7.06 -15.64 -9.93
N LEU A 87 6.20 -15.52 -8.92
CA LEU A 87 5.27 -16.59 -8.53
C LEU A 87 4.24 -16.87 -9.62
N MET A 88 3.75 -15.84 -10.33
CA MET A 88 2.72 -15.98 -11.36
C MET A 88 3.12 -16.92 -12.52
N PRO A 89 4.27 -16.75 -13.18
CA PRO A 89 4.73 -17.68 -14.20
C PRO A 89 4.92 -19.09 -13.66
N LEU A 90 5.38 -19.22 -12.41
CA LEU A 90 5.56 -20.52 -11.76
C LEU A 90 4.22 -21.26 -11.58
N LEU A 91 3.20 -20.59 -11.06
CA LEU A 91 1.85 -21.12 -10.93
C LEU A 91 1.25 -21.48 -12.30
N GLY A 92 1.48 -20.64 -13.30
CA GLY A 92 1.08 -20.92 -14.69
C GLY A 92 1.77 -22.17 -15.25
N ALA A 93 3.05 -22.34 -14.99
CA ALA A 93 3.81 -23.52 -15.39
C ALA A 93 3.29 -24.78 -14.69
N ILE A 94 3.05 -24.74 -13.39
CA ILE A 94 2.48 -25.84 -12.61
C ILE A 94 1.10 -26.23 -13.17
N ALA A 95 0.25 -25.25 -13.46
CA ALA A 95 -1.07 -25.51 -14.07
C ALA A 95 -0.94 -26.10 -15.48
N ALA A 96 0.06 -25.69 -16.25
CA ALA A 96 0.31 -26.18 -17.60
C ALA A 96 0.86 -27.62 -17.60
N PHE A 97 1.82 -27.93 -16.72
CA PHE A 97 2.52 -29.22 -16.69
C PHE A 97 1.85 -30.26 -15.78
N GLY A 98 1.36 -29.83 -14.60
CA GLY A 98 0.74 -30.74 -13.63
C GLY A 98 -0.57 -31.37 -14.11
N LEU A 99 -1.30 -30.73 -15.02
CA LEU A 99 -2.51 -31.26 -15.66
C LEU A 99 -2.23 -31.93 -17.02
N ALA A 100 -0.98 -32.26 -17.33
CA ALA A 100 -0.53 -32.75 -18.65
C ALA A 100 -1.26 -34.00 -19.15
N ARG A 101 -1.80 -34.82 -18.25
CA ARG A 101 -2.49 -36.08 -18.59
C ARG A 101 -3.87 -35.92 -19.25
N SER A 102 -4.50 -34.73 -19.22
CA SER A 102 -5.89 -34.57 -19.70
C SER A 102 -6.05 -34.14 -21.16
N GLY A 103 -4.98 -33.83 -21.90
CA GLY A 103 -5.04 -33.46 -23.33
C GLY A 103 -5.78 -32.17 -23.67
N LYS A 104 -6.38 -31.46 -22.69
CA LYS A 104 -7.25 -30.31 -22.89
C LYS A 104 -6.50 -28.97 -22.62
N LEU A 105 -5.77 -28.50 -23.62
CA LEU A 105 -5.01 -27.22 -23.53
C LEU A 105 -5.88 -26.04 -23.06
N PHE A 106 -7.10 -25.95 -23.55
CA PHE A 106 -8.04 -24.90 -23.20
C PHE A 106 -8.36 -24.89 -21.69
N VAL A 107 -8.64 -26.05 -21.11
CA VAL A 107 -8.96 -26.17 -19.67
C VAL A 107 -7.78 -25.72 -18.81
N ARG A 108 -6.55 -26.04 -19.21
CA ARG A 108 -5.34 -25.60 -18.50
C ARG A 108 -5.16 -24.11 -18.54
N ALA A 109 -5.38 -23.48 -19.70
CA ALA A 109 -5.32 -22.03 -19.85
C ALA A 109 -6.35 -21.35 -18.94
N VAL A 110 -7.58 -21.88 -18.89
CA VAL A 110 -8.64 -21.36 -18.02
C VAL A 110 -8.28 -21.50 -16.53
N ILE A 111 -7.71 -22.63 -16.12
CA ILE A 111 -7.27 -22.83 -14.73
C ILE A 111 -6.14 -21.88 -14.37
N GLY A 112 -5.14 -21.71 -15.24
CA GLY A 112 -4.05 -20.75 -15.00
C GLY A 112 -4.55 -19.31 -14.89
N MET A 113 -5.49 -18.93 -15.76
CA MET A 113 -6.12 -17.60 -15.70
C MET A 113 -6.93 -17.42 -14.42
N ALA A 114 -7.70 -18.43 -14.01
CA ALA A 114 -8.49 -18.40 -12.78
C ALA A 114 -7.60 -18.27 -11.53
N LEU A 115 -6.46 -18.99 -11.50
CA LEU A 115 -5.48 -18.87 -10.41
C LEU A 115 -4.86 -17.46 -10.35
N GLY A 116 -4.48 -16.90 -11.49
CA GLY A 116 -3.96 -15.54 -11.55
C GLY A 116 -4.97 -14.51 -11.08
N PHE A 117 -6.23 -14.64 -11.51
CA PHE A 117 -7.32 -13.77 -11.05
C PHE A 117 -7.60 -13.94 -9.55
N ALA A 118 -7.64 -15.17 -9.06
CA ALA A 118 -7.84 -15.44 -7.63
C ALA A 118 -6.72 -14.82 -6.77
N TYR A 119 -5.46 -14.92 -7.24
CA TYR A 119 -4.35 -14.24 -6.58
C TYR A 119 -4.55 -12.74 -6.55
N PHE A 120 -4.86 -12.12 -7.70
CA PHE A 120 -5.07 -10.67 -7.81
C PHE A 120 -6.16 -10.19 -6.85
N VAL A 121 -7.28 -10.92 -6.78
CA VAL A 121 -8.38 -10.59 -5.86
C VAL A 121 -7.93 -10.73 -4.41
N ALA A 122 -7.23 -11.81 -4.06
CA ALA A 122 -6.75 -12.06 -2.71
C ALA A 122 -5.74 -11.00 -2.26
N ASP A 123 -4.82 -10.61 -3.14
CA ASP A 123 -3.79 -9.59 -2.86
C ASP A 123 -4.40 -8.22 -2.61
N ASN A 124 -5.29 -7.77 -3.50
CA ASN A 124 -5.98 -6.49 -3.33
C ASN A 124 -6.88 -6.47 -2.09
N PHE A 125 -7.58 -7.57 -1.82
CA PHE A 125 -8.42 -7.70 -0.63
C PHE A 125 -7.57 -7.66 0.65
N ALA A 126 -6.45 -8.37 0.68
CA ALA A 126 -5.54 -8.37 1.81
C ALA A 126 -4.98 -6.98 2.10
N LEU A 127 -4.53 -6.26 1.07
CA LEU A 127 -4.04 -4.89 1.21
C LEU A 127 -5.16 -3.94 1.68
N ALA A 128 -6.37 -4.04 1.13
CA ALA A 128 -7.49 -3.22 1.54
C ALA A 128 -7.84 -3.42 3.03
N MET A 129 -7.88 -4.67 3.49
CA MET A 129 -8.12 -5.01 4.90
C MET A 129 -6.98 -4.54 5.81
N GLY A 130 -5.73 -4.63 5.36
CA GLY A 130 -4.57 -4.10 6.07
C GLY A 130 -4.63 -2.58 6.21
N ASN A 131 -5.03 -1.86 5.15
CA ASN A 131 -5.20 -0.41 5.17
C ASN A 131 -6.30 0.04 6.16
N LEU A 132 -7.36 -0.74 6.28
CA LEU A 132 -8.41 -0.55 7.28
C LEU A 132 -7.95 -0.91 8.71
N GLY A 133 -6.77 -1.52 8.84
CA GLY A 133 -6.19 -1.88 10.13
C GLY A 133 -6.76 -3.15 10.76
N ALA A 134 -7.42 -4.01 9.96
CA ALA A 134 -7.96 -5.28 10.43
C ALA A 134 -6.85 -6.23 10.92
N TYR A 135 -5.65 -6.12 10.34
CA TYR A 135 -4.45 -6.86 10.74
C TYR A 135 -3.16 -6.10 10.40
N PRO A 136 -1.99 -6.56 10.89
CA PRO A 136 -0.72 -5.87 10.67
C PRO A 136 -0.39 -5.69 9.18
N PRO A 137 0.14 -4.54 8.76
CA PRO A 137 0.48 -4.23 7.36
C PRO A 137 1.43 -5.25 6.71
N PHE A 138 2.33 -5.83 7.48
CA PHE A 138 3.22 -6.90 7.03
C PHE A 138 2.43 -8.12 6.54
N LEU A 139 1.45 -8.57 7.31
CA LEU A 139 0.59 -9.69 6.92
C LEU A 139 -0.23 -9.38 5.67
N ALA A 140 -0.71 -8.14 5.55
CA ALA A 140 -1.45 -7.71 4.37
C ALA A 140 -0.66 -7.89 3.07
N ALA A 141 0.63 -7.58 3.11
CA ALA A 141 1.51 -7.65 1.95
C ALA A 141 2.05 -9.05 1.65
N TRP A 142 2.20 -9.91 2.67
CA TRP A 142 2.86 -11.20 2.52
C TRP A 142 1.91 -12.41 2.51
N ALA A 143 0.74 -12.32 3.16
CA ALA A 143 -0.16 -13.46 3.29
C ALA A 143 -0.64 -14.03 1.94
N PRO A 144 -1.07 -13.22 0.95
CA PRO A 144 -1.46 -13.75 -0.35
C PRO A 144 -0.31 -14.45 -1.07
N PHE A 145 0.88 -13.84 -1.06
CA PHE A 145 2.07 -14.44 -1.66
C PHE A 145 2.39 -15.81 -1.05
N LEU A 146 2.48 -15.89 0.28
CA LEU A 146 2.79 -17.13 0.99
C LEU A 146 1.73 -18.20 0.77
N LEU A 147 0.45 -17.82 0.80
CA LEU A 147 -0.66 -18.74 0.57
C LEU A 147 -0.56 -19.40 -0.82
N PHE A 148 -0.39 -18.59 -1.86
CA PHE A 148 -0.31 -19.11 -3.23
C PHE A 148 1.00 -19.82 -3.52
N PHE A 149 2.08 -19.42 -2.89
CA PHE A 149 3.36 -20.13 -2.93
C PHE A 149 3.21 -21.56 -2.35
N LEU A 150 2.62 -21.69 -1.16
CA LEU A 150 2.37 -22.98 -0.54
C LEU A 150 1.41 -23.87 -1.34
N ILE A 151 0.39 -23.29 -1.96
CA ILE A 151 -0.51 -24.02 -2.87
C ILE A 151 0.28 -24.53 -4.08
N GLY A 152 1.13 -23.70 -4.67
CA GLY A 152 1.99 -24.08 -5.79
C GLY A 152 2.93 -25.23 -5.44
N GLU A 153 3.63 -25.13 -4.32
CA GLU A 153 4.50 -26.17 -3.79
C GLU A 153 3.74 -27.48 -3.55
N ALA A 154 2.58 -27.41 -2.89
CA ALA A 154 1.77 -28.60 -2.61
C ALA A 154 1.30 -29.32 -3.89
N VAL A 155 0.95 -28.55 -4.93
CA VAL A 155 0.58 -29.13 -6.23
C VAL A 155 1.79 -29.74 -6.92
N LEU A 156 2.96 -29.09 -6.85
CA LEU A 156 4.19 -29.59 -7.47
C LEU A 156 4.60 -30.93 -6.86
N ILE A 157 4.65 -31.03 -5.54
CA ILE A 157 5.00 -32.27 -4.83
C ILE A 157 4.05 -33.42 -5.23
N ARG A 158 2.75 -33.10 -5.33
CA ARG A 158 1.73 -34.11 -5.67
C ARG A 158 1.78 -34.58 -7.14
N THR A 159 2.42 -33.82 -8.01
CA THR A 159 2.58 -34.22 -9.43
C THR A 159 3.83 -35.05 -9.68
N GLU A 160 4.77 -35.08 -8.74
CA GLU A 160 5.99 -35.89 -8.82
C GLU A 160 5.81 -37.33 -8.28
N GLU A 161 4.74 -37.59 -7.50
CA GLU A 161 4.35 -38.91 -7.07
C GLU A 161 3.43 -39.63 -8.11
#